data_c850d4858743602377767c4db34a7d67
#
_entry.id   c850d4858743602377767c4db34a7d67
#
_cell.length_a   1.000
_cell.length_b   1.000
_cell.length_c   1.000
_cell.angle_alpha   90.00
_cell.angle_beta   90.00
_cell.angle_gamma   90.00
#
_symmetry.space_group_name_H-M   'P 1'
#
loop_
_entity.id
_entity.type
_entity.pdbx_description
1 polymer ?
#
loop_
_entity_poly.entity_id
_entity_poly.type
_entity_poly.pdbx_seq_one_letter_code
_entity_poly.pdbx_strand_id
1 'polypeptide(L)'
;MYSIERKALNHWEALFEDCERIETRFESHSALPVLDGQIFIWKTRRHANEDLVGRVEAQVKGRSVPKIRPYVYLRRKDLLAMQQSGGVLLLVVQFLESNESKRAAYYRMLFEPEIDEILRSTSKNSSEVRVSLLEAPESSEKLHGMVELAARRAKQGIPIELPDSLMENGFRMTFEVVDELDFNQPVQIGPNGAPASILGTLENGAQLPIKGNYVIVPEHFFPQKSSTTIASETVAFKNCLIQLVPPKDTRIFPSPGLLIQIPADGSDFRLTNRCSGRLSDVVKELRFSSEVLKSGFIEINGEQRRISPSDDLERALLERAAFFRDFEKMVRQLGGDPALITVSEIEARSWRPIEYLIRRVVYGESIPWNFLEAERSMVSFGPMQMQLLFEPPSKEVSVYSLTDPNLEWAETDGKDSHFVIGYELLTQEELNVCVNLNLDTVVEAFERVGDSQEVLDKARDLTDRLIEAADTLSAARSTRLAAAAELNEWVRAHQSTPSDMLAHWQIKYRRQEITDNDREEILEMMVSAPWSDQHDKHVSQVMCRILLGQIEVARAEYDLLAEDETSFLELNPIFKLLGAPDDFYIEDSRSQDDWEPLIKDLKDEIWQKVATQVANARMFRRSKW
;
A
#
# COMPACT_ATOMS: atom_id res chain seq x y z
N MET A 1 -32.13 -56.29 -21.22
CA MET A 1 -31.99 -55.09 -20.32
C MET A 1 -30.65 -54.46 -20.70
N TYR A 2 -30.62 -53.23 -21.24
CA TYR A 2 -29.35 -52.57 -21.54
C TYR A 2 -28.64 -52.27 -20.25
N SER A 3 -27.34 -52.48 -20.22
CA SER A 3 -26.52 -52.12 -19.02
C SER A 3 -26.61 -50.60 -18.81
N ILE A 4 -26.51 -50.17 -17.57
CA ILE A 4 -26.53 -48.75 -17.20
C ILE A 4 -25.39 -47.97 -17.92
N GLU A 5 -24.27 -48.63 -18.16
CA GLU A 5 -23.17 -48.07 -18.95
C GLU A 5 -23.59 -47.81 -20.39
N ARG A 6 -24.31 -48.69 -21.02
CA ARG A 6 -24.83 -48.50 -22.39
C ARG A 6 -25.81 -47.31 -22.45
N LYS A 7 -26.65 -47.14 -21.42
CA LYS A 7 -27.55 -45.98 -21.31
C LYS A 7 -26.77 -44.66 -21.18
N ALA A 8 -25.67 -44.67 -20.47
CA ALA A 8 -24.79 -43.51 -20.31
C ALA A 8 -24.07 -43.17 -21.62
N LEU A 9 -23.53 -44.17 -22.32
CA LEU A 9 -22.95 -44.00 -23.67
C LEU A 9 -23.95 -43.34 -24.60
N ASN A 10 -25.12 -43.93 -24.78
CA ASN A 10 -26.16 -43.41 -25.66
C ASN A 10 -26.59 -41.97 -25.26
N HIS A 11 -26.54 -41.64 -23.99
CA HIS A 11 -26.87 -40.29 -23.54
C HIS A 11 -25.85 -39.27 -23.96
N TRP A 12 -24.57 -39.58 -23.82
CA TRP A 12 -23.46 -38.71 -24.23
C TRP A 12 -23.36 -38.62 -25.77
N GLU A 13 -23.56 -39.74 -26.50
CA GLU A 13 -23.62 -39.73 -27.93
C GLU A 13 -24.73 -38.78 -28.44
N ALA A 14 -25.90 -38.83 -27.84
CA ALA A 14 -27.01 -37.92 -28.17
C ALA A 14 -26.69 -36.45 -27.89
N LEU A 15 -26.01 -36.14 -26.77
CA LEU A 15 -25.57 -34.75 -26.47
C LEU A 15 -24.54 -34.23 -27.48
N PHE A 16 -23.64 -35.09 -27.96
CA PHE A 16 -22.63 -34.72 -28.94
C PHE A 16 -23.13 -34.71 -30.37
N GLU A 17 -24.21 -35.45 -30.68
CA GLU A 17 -24.84 -35.50 -32.03
C GLU A 17 -25.31 -34.12 -32.48
N ASP A 18 -25.76 -33.27 -31.52
CA ASP A 18 -26.12 -31.89 -31.79
C ASP A 18 -24.91 -30.97 -32.05
N CYS A 19 -23.66 -31.46 -31.85
CA CYS A 19 -22.42 -30.71 -32.03
C CYS A 19 -21.76 -31.07 -33.37
N GLU A 20 -22.14 -30.44 -34.48
CA GLU A 20 -21.72 -30.77 -35.86
C GLU A 20 -20.19 -30.81 -36.09
N ARG A 21 -19.38 -30.31 -35.17
CA ARG A 21 -17.89 -30.30 -35.20
C ARG A 21 -17.25 -31.31 -34.25
N ILE A 22 -18.05 -32.19 -33.65
CA ILE A 22 -17.58 -33.26 -32.76
C ILE A 22 -17.96 -34.61 -33.38
N GLU A 23 -17.03 -35.54 -33.34
CA GLU A 23 -17.23 -36.94 -33.70
C GLU A 23 -16.83 -37.82 -32.52
N THR A 24 -17.76 -38.66 -32.07
CA THR A 24 -17.49 -39.63 -31.01
C THR A 24 -17.26 -41.01 -31.59
N ARG A 25 -16.26 -41.72 -31.07
CA ARG A 25 -15.99 -43.12 -31.36
C ARG A 25 -15.91 -43.89 -30.05
N PHE A 26 -17.07 -44.27 -29.52
CA PHE A 26 -17.15 -45.06 -28.31
C PHE A 26 -17.30 -46.56 -28.65
N GLU A 27 -16.53 -47.40 -27.98
CA GLU A 27 -16.60 -48.83 -28.13
C GLU A 27 -17.24 -49.46 -26.87
N SER A 28 -18.32 -50.23 -27.06
CA SER A 28 -19.05 -50.87 -25.98
C SER A 28 -18.29 -52.00 -25.26
N HIS A 29 -17.16 -52.45 -25.84
CA HIS A 29 -16.27 -53.49 -25.32
C HIS A 29 -14.83 -53.18 -25.67
N SER A 30 -14.30 -52.07 -25.17
CA SER A 30 -12.91 -51.69 -25.37
C SER A 30 -11.97 -52.72 -24.72
N ALA A 31 -11.02 -53.23 -25.46
CA ALA A 31 -9.94 -54.06 -24.95
C ALA A 31 -8.90 -53.24 -24.12
N LEU A 32 -9.01 -51.91 -24.20
CA LEU A 32 -8.13 -51.02 -23.43
C LEU A 32 -8.68 -50.84 -21.99
N PRO A 33 -7.89 -51.16 -20.98
CA PRO A 33 -8.33 -50.90 -19.61
C PRO A 33 -8.51 -49.40 -19.39
N VAL A 34 -9.68 -49.00 -18.85
CA VAL A 34 -9.97 -47.64 -18.40
C VAL A 34 -10.38 -46.62 -19.48
N LEU A 35 -10.46 -47.02 -20.76
CA LEU A 35 -10.90 -46.11 -21.85
C LEU A 35 -12.11 -46.71 -22.58
N ASP A 36 -13.15 -45.93 -22.85
CA ASP A 36 -14.31 -46.36 -23.59
C ASP A 36 -14.36 -45.79 -25.03
N GLY A 37 -13.38 -44.93 -25.39
CA GLY A 37 -13.24 -44.43 -26.75
C GLY A 37 -12.56 -43.08 -26.86
N GLN A 38 -12.76 -42.45 -28.00
CA GLN A 38 -12.16 -41.16 -28.33
C GLN A 38 -13.20 -40.18 -28.84
N ILE A 39 -12.94 -38.90 -28.60
CA ILE A 39 -13.73 -37.80 -29.12
C ILE A 39 -12.81 -36.95 -29.99
N PHE A 40 -13.21 -36.75 -31.25
CA PHE A 40 -12.49 -35.96 -32.26
C PHE A 40 -13.17 -34.59 -32.41
N ILE A 41 -12.33 -33.56 -32.63
CA ILE A 41 -12.80 -32.18 -32.82
C ILE A 41 -12.30 -31.68 -34.17
N TRP A 42 -13.22 -31.09 -34.92
CA TRP A 42 -13.00 -30.59 -36.26
C TRP A 42 -13.21 -29.07 -36.33
N LYS A 43 -12.47 -28.38 -37.21
CA LYS A 43 -12.69 -26.94 -37.48
C LYS A 43 -14.01 -26.71 -38.20
N THR A 44 -14.35 -27.62 -39.07
CA THR A 44 -15.54 -27.52 -39.91
C THR A 44 -16.41 -28.78 -39.79
N ARG A 45 -17.69 -28.68 -40.24
CA ARG A 45 -18.66 -29.78 -40.30
C ARG A 45 -18.27 -30.87 -41.32
N ARG A 46 -17.26 -30.63 -42.17
CA ARG A 46 -16.87 -31.56 -43.24
C ARG A 46 -16.01 -32.73 -42.74
N HIS A 47 -15.50 -32.64 -41.54
CA HIS A 47 -14.62 -33.63 -40.93
C HIS A 47 -13.47 -34.07 -41.86
N ALA A 48 -12.88 -33.13 -42.62
CA ALA A 48 -11.73 -33.38 -43.45
C ALA A 48 -10.47 -33.52 -42.57
N ASN A 49 -9.54 -34.39 -42.95
CA ASN A 49 -8.30 -34.65 -42.15
C ASN A 49 -7.51 -33.38 -41.86
N GLU A 50 -7.51 -32.40 -42.76
CA GLU A 50 -6.87 -31.07 -42.61
C GLU A 50 -7.58 -30.16 -41.58
N ASP A 51 -8.86 -30.49 -41.28
CA ASP A 51 -9.66 -29.75 -40.33
C ASP A 51 -9.60 -30.34 -38.90
N LEU A 52 -8.85 -31.40 -38.67
CA LEU A 52 -8.74 -32.03 -37.35
C LEU A 52 -7.99 -31.11 -36.38
N VAL A 53 -8.71 -30.58 -35.38
CA VAL A 53 -8.15 -29.78 -34.32
C VAL A 53 -7.44 -30.65 -33.30
N GLY A 54 -8.05 -31.76 -32.93
CA GLY A 54 -7.49 -32.68 -31.96
C GLY A 54 -8.38 -33.85 -31.61
N ARG A 55 -7.91 -34.64 -30.67
CA ARG A 55 -8.67 -35.74 -30.09
C ARG A 55 -8.40 -35.80 -28.58
N VAL A 56 -9.34 -36.36 -27.85
CA VAL A 56 -9.21 -36.67 -26.42
C VAL A 56 -9.72 -38.06 -26.13
N GLU A 57 -8.99 -38.79 -25.28
CA GLU A 57 -9.44 -40.07 -24.75
C GLU A 57 -10.61 -39.85 -23.77
N ALA A 58 -11.63 -40.70 -23.85
CA ALA A 58 -12.85 -40.58 -23.05
C ALA A 58 -13.15 -41.86 -22.27
N GLN A 59 -13.62 -41.68 -21.03
CA GLN A 59 -14.16 -42.72 -20.18
C GLN A 59 -15.61 -42.39 -19.83
N VAL A 60 -16.55 -43.23 -20.19
CA VAL A 60 -17.99 -43.03 -19.88
C VAL A 60 -18.42 -43.95 -18.73
N LYS A 61 -19.06 -43.39 -17.72
CA LYS A 61 -19.57 -44.17 -16.58
C LYS A 61 -21.05 -43.90 -16.32
N GLY A 62 -21.85 -44.98 -16.35
CA GLY A 62 -23.24 -44.98 -15.87
C GLY A 62 -23.29 -45.39 -14.40
N ARG A 63 -24.09 -44.70 -13.61
CA ARG A 63 -24.34 -45.03 -12.22
C ARG A 63 -25.83 -44.97 -11.89
N SER A 64 -26.38 -46.04 -11.29
CA SER A 64 -27.67 -45.97 -10.62
C SER A 64 -27.44 -45.52 -9.20
N VAL A 65 -28.13 -44.47 -8.74
CA VAL A 65 -27.90 -43.83 -7.45
C VAL A 65 -29.21 -43.52 -6.73
N PRO A 66 -29.28 -43.66 -5.42
CA PRO A 66 -30.45 -43.30 -4.63
C PRO A 66 -30.70 -41.77 -4.63
N LYS A 67 -29.65 -40.98 -4.84
CA LYS A 67 -29.69 -39.52 -4.93
C LYS A 67 -28.61 -39.04 -5.89
N ILE A 68 -28.98 -38.20 -6.87
CA ILE A 68 -28.07 -37.57 -7.81
C ILE A 68 -27.18 -36.57 -7.07
N ARG A 69 -25.84 -36.65 -7.28
CA ARG A 69 -24.83 -35.82 -6.60
C ARG A 69 -23.66 -35.51 -7.55
N PRO A 70 -23.04 -34.33 -7.47
CA PRO A 70 -21.96 -33.93 -8.38
C PRO A 70 -20.61 -34.58 -7.98
N TYR A 71 -20.59 -35.89 -7.78
CA TYR A 71 -19.36 -36.66 -7.55
C TYR A 71 -19.54 -38.14 -7.88
N VAL A 72 -18.41 -38.83 -8.09
CA VAL A 72 -18.34 -40.28 -8.29
C VAL A 72 -17.18 -40.87 -7.50
N TYR A 73 -17.29 -42.14 -7.10
CA TYR A 73 -16.15 -42.89 -6.55
C TYR A 73 -15.48 -43.66 -7.68
N LEU A 74 -14.15 -43.48 -7.81
CA LEU A 74 -13.30 -44.24 -8.72
C LEU A 74 -12.27 -45.02 -7.93
N ARG A 75 -11.90 -46.18 -8.44
CA ARG A 75 -10.80 -46.95 -7.83
C ARG A 75 -9.49 -46.20 -8.03
N ARG A 76 -8.66 -46.16 -7.00
CA ARG A 76 -7.34 -45.49 -7.06
C ARG A 76 -6.48 -46.00 -8.21
N LYS A 77 -6.51 -47.33 -8.47
CA LYS A 77 -5.77 -47.92 -9.60
C LYS A 77 -6.26 -47.44 -10.98
N ASP A 78 -7.56 -47.14 -11.10
CA ASP A 78 -8.10 -46.65 -12.37
C ASP A 78 -7.63 -45.19 -12.62
N LEU A 79 -7.57 -44.34 -11.58
CA LEU A 79 -6.99 -42.99 -11.69
C LEU A 79 -5.51 -43.01 -12.09
N LEU A 80 -4.71 -43.91 -11.50
CA LEU A 80 -3.32 -44.07 -11.87
C LEU A 80 -3.14 -44.56 -13.32
N ALA A 81 -4.02 -45.46 -13.78
CA ALA A 81 -4.00 -45.92 -15.17
C ALA A 81 -4.40 -44.81 -16.17
N MET A 82 -5.40 -43.96 -15.79
CA MET A 82 -5.75 -42.76 -16.56
C MET A 82 -4.58 -41.76 -16.64
N GLN A 83 -3.85 -41.57 -15.56
CA GLN A 83 -2.64 -40.74 -15.54
C GLN A 83 -1.57 -41.26 -16.48
N GLN A 84 -1.29 -42.57 -16.44
CA GLN A 84 -0.30 -43.23 -17.32
C GLN A 84 -0.68 -43.16 -18.79
N SER A 85 -1.96 -43.12 -19.14
CA SER A 85 -2.45 -42.97 -20.53
C SER A 85 -2.49 -41.54 -21.04
N GLY A 86 -1.97 -40.56 -20.24
CA GLY A 86 -1.96 -39.15 -20.63
C GLY A 86 -3.21 -38.36 -20.22
N GLY A 87 -4.08 -38.96 -19.43
CA GLY A 87 -5.33 -38.37 -18.97
C GLY A 87 -6.54 -38.68 -19.82
N VAL A 88 -7.73 -38.40 -19.29
CA VAL A 88 -9.01 -38.67 -19.96
C VAL A 88 -10.05 -37.59 -19.69
N LEU A 89 -11.01 -37.43 -20.59
CA LEU A 89 -12.26 -36.75 -20.33
C LEU A 89 -13.25 -37.77 -19.71
N LEU A 90 -13.46 -37.68 -18.39
CA LEU A 90 -14.42 -38.53 -17.70
C LEU A 90 -15.83 -37.96 -17.89
N LEU A 91 -16.72 -38.79 -18.44
CA LEU A 91 -18.14 -38.50 -18.70
C LEU A 91 -18.99 -39.38 -17.81
N VAL A 92 -19.87 -38.83 -17.01
CA VAL A 92 -20.67 -39.58 -16.03
C VAL A 92 -22.14 -39.27 -16.19
N VAL A 93 -22.98 -40.31 -16.24
CA VAL A 93 -24.43 -40.13 -16.15
C VAL A 93 -24.92 -40.83 -14.90
N GLN A 94 -25.60 -40.10 -14.03
CA GLN A 94 -26.26 -40.66 -12.86
C GLN A 94 -27.77 -40.79 -13.13
N PHE A 95 -28.29 -41.98 -12.94
CA PHE A 95 -29.70 -42.31 -13.06
C PHE A 95 -30.28 -42.52 -11.66
N LEU A 96 -31.45 -41.94 -11.36
CA LEU A 96 -32.10 -42.09 -10.08
C LEU A 96 -32.71 -43.50 -9.98
N GLU A 97 -32.37 -44.27 -8.96
CA GLU A 97 -32.86 -45.65 -8.76
C GLU A 97 -34.39 -45.74 -8.76
N SER A 98 -35.06 -44.77 -8.13
CA SER A 98 -36.51 -44.72 -8.05
C SER A 98 -37.21 -44.36 -9.40
N ASN A 99 -36.48 -43.74 -10.31
CA ASN A 99 -36.98 -43.31 -11.61
C ASN A 99 -35.83 -43.05 -12.58
N GLU A 100 -35.47 -44.00 -13.39
CA GLU A 100 -34.38 -43.92 -14.36
C GLU A 100 -34.56 -42.81 -15.45
N SER A 101 -35.78 -42.30 -15.63
CA SER A 101 -36.01 -41.14 -16.50
C SER A 101 -35.42 -39.85 -15.94
N LYS A 102 -35.27 -39.77 -14.60
CA LYS A 102 -34.55 -38.69 -13.92
C LYS A 102 -33.05 -39.01 -13.90
N ARG A 103 -32.29 -38.21 -14.65
CA ARG A 103 -30.84 -38.38 -14.78
C ARG A 103 -30.15 -37.02 -14.81
N ALA A 104 -28.88 -37.01 -14.50
CA ALA A 104 -28.00 -35.86 -14.70
C ALA A 104 -26.68 -36.30 -15.33
N ALA A 105 -26.20 -35.53 -16.27
CA ALA A 105 -24.91 -35.71 -16.94
C ALA A 105 -23.87 -34.80 -16.31
N TYR A 106 -22.68 -35.36 -16.11
CA TYR A 106 -21.56 -34.69 -15.50
C TYR A 106 -20.29 -35.03 -16.25
N TYR A 107 -19.29 -34.16 -16.15
CA TYR A 107 -17.96 -34.42 -16.69
C TYR A 107 -16.84 -34.06 -15.72
N ARG A 108 -15.65 -34.54 -16.00
CA ARG A 108 -14.41 -34.10 -15.35
C ARG A 108 -13.24 -34.33 -16.29
N MET A 109 -12.39 -33.32 -16.45
CA MET A 109 -11.08 -33.49 -17.07
C MET A 109 -10.14 -34.09 -16.06
N LEU A 110 -9.61 -35.27 -16.34
CA LEU A 110 -8.69 -36.00 -15.48
C LEU A 110 -7.35 -36.14 -16.19
N PHE A 111 -6.60 -35.06 -16.21
CA PHE A 111 -5.20 -35.04 -16.65
C PHE A 111 -4.27 -35.11 -15.45
N GLU A 112 -2.97 -35.18 -15.67
CA GLU A 112 -1.98 -35.38 -14.61
C GLU A 112 -2.14 -34.41 -13.42
N PRO A 113 -2.32 -33.06 -13.60
CA PRO A 113 -2.47 -32.14 -12.48
C PRO A 113 -3.71 -32.43 -11.59
N GLU A 114 -4.85 -32.75 -12.24
CA GLU A 114 -6.08 -33.05 -11.50
C GLU A 114 -5.98 -34.38 -10.76
N ILE A 115 -5.40 -35.39 -11.39
CA ILE A 115 -5.24 -36.72 -10.77
C ILE A 115 -4.29 -36.61 -9.58
N ASP A 116 -3.16 -35.92 -9.72
CA ASP A 116 -2.22 -35.69 -8.63
C ASP A 116 -2.89 -34.99 -7.43
N GLU A 117 -3.64 -33.94 -7.67
CA GLU A 117 -4.33 -33.20 -6.60
C GLU A 117 -5.38 -34.07 -5.90
N ILE A 118 -6.14 -34.86 -6.66
CA ILE A 118 -7.11 -35.81 -6.13
C ILE A 118 -6.41 -36.87 -5.28
N LEU A 119 -5.29 -37.40 -5.75
CA LEU A 119 -4.53 -38.45 -5.04
C LEU A 119 -3.81 -37.91 -3.79
N ARG A 120 -3.30 -36.66 -3.81
CA ARG A 120 -2.70 -35.98 -2.65
C ARG A 120 -3.72 -35.71 -1.55
N SER A 121 -4.95 -35.33 -1.93
CA SER A 121 -6.03 -35.02 -0.98
C SER A 121 -6.67 -36.25 -0.35
N THR A 122 -6.30 -37.46 -0.80
CA THR A 122 -6.90 -38.73 -0.36
C THR A 122 -5.88 -39.60 0.36
N SER A 123 -6.28 -40.27 1.43
CA SER A 123 -5.42 -41.22 2.15
C SER A 123 -4.81 -42.25 1.19
N LYS A 124 -3.51 -42.52 1.36
CA LYS A 124 -2.76 -43.49 0.53
C LYS A 124 -3.35 -44.90 0.58
N ASN A 125 -4.03 -45.27 1.68
CA ASN A 125 -4.63 -46.60 1.90
C ASN A 125 -6.05 -46.72 1.35
N SER A 126 -6.66 -45.65 0.83
CA SER A 126 -8.01 -45.72 0.28
C SER A 126 -7.99 -46.39 -1.09
N SER A 127 -8.77 -47.46 -1.23
CA SER A 127 -8.95 -48.17 -2.51
C SER A 127 -9.88 -47.42 -3.46
N GLU A 128 -10.78 -46.57 -2.93
CA GLU A 128 -11.69 -45.71 -3.68
C GLU A 128 -11.46 -44.24 -3.37
N VAL A 129 -11.57 -43.44 -4.38
CA VAL A 129 -11.30 -41.99 -4.32
C VAL A 129 -12.53 -41.23 -4.82
N ARG A 130 -12.97 -40.26 -4.05
CA ARG A 130 -14.07 -39.36 -4.47
C ARG A 130 -13.56 -38.36 -5.48
N VAL A 131 -14.20 -38.32 -6.62
CA VAL A 131 -13.95 -37.37 -7.70
C VAL A 131 -15.14 -36.42 -7.83
N SER A 132 -14.94 -35.13 -7.61
CA SER A 132 -15.96 -34.11 -7.83
C SER A 132 -16.17 -33.90 -9.32
N LEU A 133 -17.42 -33.71 -9.74
CA LEU A 133 -17.84 -33.60 -11.12
C LEU A 133 -18.42 -32.21 -11.37
N LEU A 134 -18.36 -31.76 -12.62
CA LEU A 134 -19.02 -30.57 -13.16
C LEU A 134 -20.27 -31.01 -13.94
N GLU A 135 -21.32 -30.19 -13.95
CA GLU A 135 -22.48 -30.44 -14.74
C GLU A 135 -22.14 -30.36 -16.23
N ALA A 136 -22.74 -31.22 -17.04
CA ALA A 136 -22.57 -31.17 -18.48
C ALA A 136 -23.12 -29.84 -19.03
N PRO A 137 -22.36 -29.16 -19.93
CA PRO A 137 -22.86 -27.95 -20.56
C PRO A 137 -24.17 -28.19 -21.33
N GLU A 138 -25.13 -27.26 -21.22
CA GLU A 138 -26.44 -27.40 -21.87
C GLU A 138 -26.44 -27.04 -23.36
N SER A 139 -25.50 -26.18 -23.81
CA SER A 139 -25.42 -25.77 -25.22
C SER A 139 -24.34 -26.52 -25.99
N SER A 140 -24.58 -26.78 -27.25
CA SER A 140 -23.61 -27.43 -28.17
C SER A 140 -22.33 -26.64 -28.33
N GLU A 141 -22.38 -25.30 -28.21
CA GLU A 141 -21.18 -24.44 -28.25
C GLU A 141 -20.29 -24.64 -27.02
N LYS A 142 -20.90 -24.70 -25.84
CA LYS A 142 -20.15 -24.96 -24.59
C LYS A 142 -19.63 -26.40 -24.53
N LEU A 143 -20.41 -27.38 -25.05
CA LEU A 143 -19.93 -28.76 -25.20
C LEU A 143 -18.73 -28.83 -26.13
N HIS A 144 -18.76 -28.12 -27.26
CA HIS A 144 -17.64 -28.02 -28.18
C HIS A 144 -16.42 -27.41 -27.48
N GLY A 145 -16.57 -26.27 -26.77
CA GLY A 145 -15.49 -25.62 -26.03
C GLY A 145 -14.89 -26.54 -24.96
N MET A 146 -15.70 -27.29 -24.22
CA MET A 146 -15.28 -28.30 -23.25
C MET A 146 -14.34 -29.35 -23.87
N VAL A 147 -14.75 -29.93 -24.99
CA VAL A 147 -13.99 -31.00 -25.65
C VAL A 147 -12.75 -30.42 -26.31
N GLU A 148 -12.82 -29.22 -26.88
CA GLU A 148 -11.66 -28.52 -27.47
C GLU A 148 -10.61 -28.24 -26.41
N LEU A 149 -10.99 -27.74 -25.25
CA LEU A 149 -10.06 -27.53 -24.13
C LEU A 149 -9.42 -28.85 -23.69
N ALA A 150 -10.22 -29.91 -23.54
CA ALA A 150 -9.71 -31.23 -23.18
C ALA A 150 -8.70 -31.77 -24.22
N ALA A 151 -8.96 -31.60 -25.52
CA ALA A 151 -8.06 -32.02 -26.58
C ALA A 151 -6.77 -31.18 -26.65
N ARG A 152 -6.87 -29.87 -26.39
CA ARG A 152 -5.69 -29.01 -26.27
C ARG A 152 -4.82 -29.43 -25.09
N ARG A 153 -5.42 -29.70 -23.94
CA ARG A 153 -4.71 -30.18 -22.75
C ARG A 153 -4.03 -31.53 -22.99
N ALA A 154 -4.67 -32.45 -23.69
CA ALA A 154 -4.06 -33.73 -24.06
C ALA A 154 -2.81 -33.57 -24.94
N LYS A 155 -2.70 -32.48 -25.73
CA LYS A 155 -1.54 -32.18 -26.60
C LYS A 155 -0.42 -31.41 -25.89
N GLN A 156 -0.71 -30.71 -24.78
CA GLN A 156 0.24 -29.78 -24.14
C GLN A 156 1.43 -30.42 -23.43
N GLY A 157 1.49 -31.76 -23.35
CA GLY A 157 2.54 -32.43 -22.61
C GLY A 157 2.40 -32.34 -21.10
N ILE A 158 3.47 -32.66 -20.35
CA ILE A 158 3.44 -32.65 -18.87
C ILE A 158 3.55 -31.21 -18.39
N PRO A 159 2.53 -30.69 -17.66
CA PRO A 159 2.59 -29.35 -17.08
C PRO A 159 3.67 -29.25 -16.01
N ILE A 160 4.42 -28.16 -16.01
CA ILE A 160 5.47 -27.89 -15.02
C ILE A 160 4.95 -27.06 -13.86
N GLU A 161 5.53 -27.25 -12.66
CA GLU A 161 5.41 -26.29 -11.58
C GLU A 161 6.26 -25.07 -11.92
N LEU A 162 5.70 -23.88 -11.69
CA LEU A 162 6.41 -22.64 -12.01
C LEU A 162 7.52 -22.41 -10.99
N PRO A 163 8.79 -22.29 -11.40
CA PRO A 163 9.86 -21.89 -10.49
C PRO A 163 9.66 -20.48 -9.97
N ASP A 164 9.94 -20.23 -8.69
CA ASP A 164 9.82 -18.90 -8.07
C ASP A 164 10.60 -17.82 -8.82
N SER A 165 11.78 -18.19 -9.36
CA SER A 165 12.62 -17.29 -10.17
C SER A 165 11.97 -16.80 -11.47
N LEU A 166 11.00 -17.52 -12.03
CA LEU A 166 10.23 -17.04 -13.18
C LEU A 166 9.08 -16.12 -12.77
N MET A 167 8.59 -16.23 -11.53
CA MET A 167 7.57 -15.31 -10.99
C MET A 167 8.13 -13.91 -10.75
N GLU A 168 9.39 -13.80 -10.34
CA GLU A 168 10.08 -12.54 -10.08
C GLU A 168 10.41 -11.74 -11.34
N ASN A 169 10.63 -12.42 -12.48
CA ASN A 169 11.09 -11.80 -13.73
C ASN A 169 9.97 -11.43 -14.72
N GLY A 170 8.71 -11.42 -14.28
CA GLY A 170 7.57 -10.97 -15.09
C GLY A 170 7.32 -11.85 -16.31
N PHE A 171 6.62 -12.96 -16.18
CA PHE A 171 6.13 -13.73 -17.31
C PHE A 171 4.61 -13.51 -17.50
N ARG A 172 4.12 -13.74 -18.72
CA ARG A 172 2.70 -13.61 -19.04
C ARG A 172 2.00 -14.95 -18.86
N MET A 173 0.94 -14.98 -18.02
CA MET A 173 0.04 -16.12 -17.94
C MET A 173 -1.19 -15.91 -18.82
N THR A 174 -1.55 -16.96 -19.58
CA THR A 174 -2.77 -17.00 -20.37
C THR A 174 -3.65 -18.15 -19.86
N PHE A 175 -4.93 -17.87 -19.68
CA PHE A 175 -5.90 -18.84 -19.21
C PHE A 175 -6.94 -19.06 -20.31
N GLU A 176 -7.13 -20.30 -20.75
CA GLU A 176 -8.22 -20.69 -21.63
C GLU A 176 -9.26 -21.46 -20.79
N VAL A 177 -10.47 -20.97 -20.74
CA VAL A 177 -11.57 -21.54 -19.95
C VAL A 177 -12.76 -21.90 -20.83
N VAL A 178 -13.60 -22.84 -20.40
CA VAL A 178 -14.78 -23.29 -21.14
C VAL A 178 -15.96 -22.33 -20.94
N ASP A 179 -16.14 -21.87 -19.72
CA ASP A 179 -17.27 -21.03 -19.32
C ASP A 179 -16.85 -19.57 -19.17
N GLU A 180 -17.80 -18.65 -19.31
CA GLU A 180 -17.61 -17.26 -18.92
C GLU A 180 -17.30 -17.18 -17.43
N LEU A 181 -16.23 -16.46 -17.09
CA LEU A 181 -15.84 -16.23 -15.70
C LEU A 181 -16.62 -15.03 -15.16
N ASP A 182 -17.22 -15.20 -13.98
CA ASP A 182 -17.85 -14.08 -13.27
C ASP A 182 -16.76 -13.28 -12.51
N PHE A 183 -16.31 -12.20 -13.13
CA PHE A 183 -15.34 -11.27 -12.54
C PHE A 183 -15.95 -10.30 -11.50
N ASN A 184 -17.23 -10.45 -11.11
CA ASN A 184 -17.78 -9.77 -9.94
C ASN A 184 -17.33 -10.40 -8.62
N GLN A 185 -16.52 -11.45 -8.67
CA GLN A 185 -15.92 -12.12 -7.51
C GLN A 185 -14.56 -12.70 -7.88
N PRO A 186 -13.66 -12.97 -6.90
CA PRO A 186 -12.43 -13.70 -7.16
C PRO A 186 -12.73 -15.09 -7.74
N VAL A 187 -12.06 -15.43 -8.83
CA VAL A 187 -12.31 -16.67 -9.58
C VAL A 187 -11.17 -17.64 -9.36
N GLN A 188 -11.48 -18.83 -8.86
CA GLN A 188 -10.52 -19.92 -8.76
C GLN A 188 -10.49 -20.71 -10.06
N ILE A 189 -9.29 -20.87 -10.65
CA ILE A 189 -9.05 -21.66 -11.88
C ILE A 189 -8.01 -22.76 -11.62
N GLY A 190 -8.10 -23.82 -12.42
CA GLY A 190 -7.23 -24.99 -12.31
C GLY A 190 -7.95 -26.21 -11.73
N PRO A 191 -7.21 -27.22 -11.23
CA PRO A 191 -7.78 -28.51 -10.82
C PRO A 191 -8.92 -28.44 -9.80
N ASN A 192 -8.93 -27.44 -8.93
CA ASN A 192 -9.94 -27.26 -7.88
C ASN A 192 -10.98 -26.16 -8.18
N GLY A 193 -10.84 -25.47 -9.30
CA GLY A 193 -11.71 -24.37 -9.72
C GLY A 193 -12.37 -24.61 -11.07
N ALA A 194 -12.56 -23.54 -11.83
CA ALA A 194 -12.99 -23.61 -13.22
C ALA A 194 -11.92 -24.36 -14.05
N PRO A 195 -12.31 -25.31 -14.91
CA PRO A 195 -11.38 -26.00 -15.79
C PRO A 195 -10.69 -25.00 -16.72
N ALA A 196 -9.39 -24.99 -16.71
CA ALA A 196 -8.61 -24.10 -17.55
C ALA A 196 -7.35 -24.79 -18.10
N SER A 197 -6.96 -24.41 -19.32
CA SER A 197 -5.61 -24.58 -19.80
C SER A 197 -4.81 -23.36 -19.41
N ILE A 198 -3.69 -23.55 -18.71
CA ILE A 198 -2.86 -22.48 -18.19
C ILE A 198 -1.50 -22.52 -18.90
N LEU A 199 -1.18 -21.45 -19.62
CA LEU A 199 0.06 -21.30 -20.37
C LEU A 199 0.87 -20.13 -19.84
N GLY A 200 2.13 -20.38 -19.54
CA GLY A 200 3.11 -19.33 -19.26
C GLY A 200 3.88 -18.97 -20.53
N THR A 201 3.95 -17.71 -20.88
CA THR A 201 4.73 -17.20 -22.00
C THR A 201 6.00 -16.57 -21.45
N LEU A 202 7.15 -17.11 -21.84
CA LEU A 202 8.47 -16.58 -21.50
C LEU A 202 8.80 -15.36 -22.36
N GLU A 203 9.83 -14.59 -21.99
CA GLU A 203 10.29 -13.40 -22.74
C GLU A 203 10.65 -13.72 -24.20
N ASN A 204 11.18 -14.91 -24.47
CA ASN A 204 11.49 -15.38 -25.83
C ASN A 204 10.27 -15.83 -26.64
N GLY A 205 9.05 -15.70 -26.09
CA GLY A 205 7.81 -16.12 -26.72
C GLY A 205 7.47 -17.60 -26.60
N ALA A 206 8.31 -18.43 -25.98
CA ALA A 206 8.00 -19.83 -25.74
C ALA A 206 6.86 -19.99 -24.76
N GLN A 207 5.92 -20.89 -25.05
CA GLN A 207 4.77 -21.19 -24.21
C GLN A 207 4.96 -22.52 -23.50
N LEU A 208 4.74 -22.53 -22.20
CA LEU A 208 4.85 -23.72 -21.36
C LEU A 208 3.52 -23.96 -20.63
N PRO A 209 2.99 -25.19 -20.61
CA PRO A 209 1.85 -25.53 -19.79
C PRO A 209 2.24 -25.45 -18.30
N ILE A 210 1.40 -24.82 -17.50
CA ILE A 210 1.68 -24.59 -16.07
C ILE A 210 0.70 -25.38 -15.22
N LYS A 211 1.24 -26.01 -14.17
CA LYS A 211 0.48 -26.74 -13.17
C LYS A 211 0.19 -25.83 -11.96
N GLY A 212 -1.04 -25.79 -11.50
CA GLY A 212 -1.40 -25.09 -10.26
C GLY A 212 -2.87 -24.78 -10.13
N ASN A 213 -3.21 -24.30 -8.95
CA ASN A 213 -4.48 -23.67 -8.66
C ASN A 213 -4.24 -22.18 -8.49
N TYR A 214 -4.88 -21.38 -9.28
CA TYR A 214 -4.72 -19.93 -9.28
C TYR A 214 -6.03 -19.27 -8.87
N VAL A 215 -5.91 -18.11 -8.25
CA VAL A 215 -7.05 -17.24 -7.98
C VAL A 215 -6.83 -15.94 -8.74
N ILE A 216 -7.74 -15.63 -9.65
CA ILE A 216 -7.77 -14.35 -10.33
C ILE A 216 -8.61 -13.42 -9.47
N VAL A 217 -7.99 -12.35 -8.97
CA VAL A 217 -8.68 -11.25 -8.32
C VAL A 217 -8.77 -10.12 -9.33
N PRO A 218 -9.98 -9.75 -9.78
CA PRO A 218 -10.15 -8.67 -10.74
C PRO A 218 -9.60 -7.35 -10.21
N GLU A 219 -9.04 -6.54 -11.11
CA GLU A 219 -8.34 -5.29 -10.75
C GLU A 219 -9.22 -4.31 -9.96
N HIS A 220 -10.51 -4.27 -10.24
CA HIS A 220 -11.45 -3.37 -9.57
C HIS A 220 -11.68 -3.67 -8.07
N PHE A 221 -11.24 -4.84 -7.56
CA PHE A 221 -11.23 -5.12 -6.12
C PHE A 221 -10.07 -4.44 -5.39
N PHE A 222 -9.00 -4.13 -6.12
CA PHE A 222 -7.89 -3.39 -5.53
C PHE A 222 -8.23 -1.91 -5.47
N PRO A 223 -7.70 -1.19 -4.46
CA PRO A 223 -7.91 0.24 -4.35
C PRO A 223 -7.27 0.96 -5.55
N GLN A 224 -8.05 1.84 -6.17
CA GLN A 224 -7.65 2.61 -7.35
C GLN A 224 -7.76 4.10 -7.07
N LYS A 225 -6.76 4.88 -7.47
CA LYS A 225 -6.83 6.34 -7.45
C LYS A 225 -7.87 6.82 -8.46
N SER A 226 -8.74 7.72 -8.03
CA SER A 226 -9.82 8.27 -8.85
C SER A 226 -9.86 9.79 -8.72
N SER A 227 -10.13 10.48 -9.81
CA SER A 227 -10.36 11.93 -9.81
C SER A 227 -11.68 12.36 -9.13
N THR A 228 -12.33 11.44 -8.42
CA THR A 228 -13.55 11.72 -7.65
C THR A 228 -13.30 12.81 -6.63
N THR A 229 -14.20 13.80 -6.61
CA THR A 229 -14.24 14.86 -5.61
C THR A 229 -15.32 14.55 -4.59
N ILE A 230 -14.94 14.61 -3.31
CA ILE A 230 -15.86 14.46 -2.19
C ILE A 230 -15.85 15.78 -1.41
N ALA A 231 -17.01 16.37 -1.18
CA ALA A 231 -17.12 17.65 -0.50
C ALA A 231 -18.22 17.69 0.56
N SER A 232 -18.01 18.55 1.56
CA SER A 232 -19.00 19.06 2.49
C SER A 232 -19.20 20.55 2.22
N GLU A 233 -19.76 21.30 3.14
CA GLU A 233 -20.01 22.74 3.00
C GLU A 233 -18.73 23.55 2.78
N THR A 234 -17.66 23.24 3.53
CA THR A 234 -16.41 24.01 3.51
C THR A 234 -15.16 23.17 3.23
N VAL A 235 -15.26 21.85 3.27
CA VAL A 235 -14.13 20.94 3.10
C VAL A 235 -14.31 20.09 1.84
N ALA A 236 -13.27 20.01 1.02
CA ALA A 236 -13.25 19.15 -0.15
C ALA A 236 -11.98 18.29 -0.18
N PHE A 237 -12.13 17.07 -0.68
CA PHE A 237 -11.08 16.12 -1.01
C PHE A 237 -11.12 15.83 -2.50
N LYS A 238 -9.95 15.77 -3.12
CA LYS A 238 -9.76 15.42 -4.54
C LYS A 238 -8.89 14.18 -4.61
N ASN A 239 -8.96 13.46 -5.72
CA ASN A 239 -8.12 12.29 -5.96
C ASN A 239 -8.31 11.19 -4.89
N CYS A 240 -9.56 10.84 -4.62
CA CYS A 240 -9.91 9.81 -3.65
C CYS A 240 -9.44 8.42 -4.08
N LEU A 241 -9.25 7.51 -3.12
CA LEU A 241 -9.06 6.10 -3.39
C LEU A 241 -10.40 5.39 -3.38
N ILE A 242 -10.69 4.58 -4.40
CA ILE A 242 -11.94 3.82 -4.51
C ILE A 242 -11.64 2.33 -4.55
N GLN A 243 -12.41 1.53 -3.81
CA GLN A 243 -12.36 0.08 -3.76
C GLN A 243 -13.76 -0.50 -3.85
N LEU A 244 -13.95 -1.47 -4.74
CA LEU A 244 -15.16 -2.28 -4.77
C LEU A 244 -14.99 -3.51 -3.87
N VAL A 245 -15.97 -3.78 -3.01
CA VAL A 245 -15.96 -4.91 -2.09
C VAL A 245 -17.14 -5.81 -2.40
N PRO A 246 -16.92 -7.13 -2.65
CA PRO A 246 -18.05 -8.05 -2.89
C PRO A 246 -19.02 -8.07 -1.69
N PRO A 247 -20.36 -8.18 -1.90
CA PRO A 247 -21.02 -8.44 -3.17
C PRO A 247 -21.37 -7.20 -4.01
N LYS A 248 -20.96 -6.00 -3.71
CA LYS A 248 -21.08 -4.76 -4.52
C LYS A 248 -20.95 -3.48 -3.67
N ASP A 249 -20.48 -3.56 -2.44
CA ASP A 249 -20.23 -2.38 -1.64
C ASP A 249 -19.09 -1.56 -2.24
N THR A 250 -19.24 -0.25 -2.22
CA THR A 250 -18.17 0.68 -2.63
C THR A 250 -17.58 1.33 -1.41
N ARG A 251 -16.26 1.28 -1.29
CA ARG A 251 -15.49 2.02 -0.29
C ARG A 251 -14.81 3.19 -0.98
N ILE A 252 -15.00 4.38 -0.46
CA ILE A 252 -14.32 5.59 -0.90
C ILE A 252 -13.49 6.10 0.26
N PHE A 253 -12.22 6.35 0.01
CA PHE A 253 -11.30 6.95 0.97
C PHE A 253 -10.97 8.36 0.45
N PRO A 254 -11.58 9.41 1.00
CA PRO A 254 -11.23 10.79 0.67
C PRO A 254 -9.82 11.18 1.17
N SER A 255 -9.38 10.52 2.24
CA SER A 255 -8.06 10.58 2.85
C SER A 255 -7.74 9.25 3.54
N PRO A 256 -6.49 8.95 3.91
CA PRO A 256 -6.13 7.69 4.58
C PRO A 256 -6.90 7.42 5.88
N GLY A 257 -7.30 8.47 6.60
CA GLY A 257 -8.05 8.36 7.86
C GLY A 257 -9.57 8.34 7.72
N LEU A 258 -10.12 8.65 6.55
CA LEU A 258 -11.56 8.80 6.33
C LEU A 258 -12.08 7.75 5.35
N LEU A 259 -13.08 6.97 5.76
CA LEU A 259 -13.74 5.95 4.95
C LEU A 259 -15.24 6.24 4.81
N ILE A 260 -15.72 6.24 3.58
CA ILE A 260 -17.14 6.28 3.22
C ILE A 260 -17.49 4.92 2.60
N GLN A 261 -18.42 4.21 3.22
CA GLN A 261 -18.94 2.95 2.68
C GLN A 261 -20.33 3.17 2.10
N ILE A 262 -20.50 2.76 0.86
CA ILE A 262 -21.77 2.80 0.12
C ILE A 262 -22.23 1.36 -0.08
N PRO A 263 -23.25 0.89 0.65
CA PRO A 263 -23.79 -0.45 0.47
C PRO A 263 -24.44 -0.64 -0.91
N ALA A 264 -24.37 -1.87 -1.44
CA ALA A 264 -24.91 -2.22 -2.75
C ALA A 264 -26.44 -2.10 -2.86
N ASP A 265 -27.14 -2.25 -1.75
CA ASP A 265 -28.59 -2.16 -1.66
C ASP A 265 -29.12 -0.71 -1.62
N GLY A 266 -28.21 0.27 -1.67
CA GLY A 266 -28.56 1.69 -1.57
C GLY A 266 -29.02 2.14 -0.19
N SER A 267 -28.79 1.33 0.85
CA SER A 267 -29.01 1.72 2.23
C SER A 267 -28.07 2.84 2.66
N ASP A 268 -28.24 3.34 3.86
CA ASP A 268 -27.52 4.51 4.37
C ASP A 268 -26.01 4.35 4.30
N PHE A 269 -25.33 5.39 3.85
CA PHE A 269 -23.87 5.47 3.84
C PHE A 269 -23.32 5.36 5.26
N ARG A 270 -22.18 4.68 5.38
CA ARG A 270 -21.43 4.62 6.65
C ARG A 270 -20.18 5.47 6.53
N LEU A 271 -20.04 6.39 7.47
CA LEU A 271 -18.87 7.25 7.62
C LEU A 271 -18.02 6.73 8.78
N THR A 272 -16.74 6.49 8.54
CA THR A 272 -15.79 6.04 9.57
C THR A 272 -14.56 6.94 9.54
N ASN A 273 -14.22 7.52 10.69
CA ASN A 273 -12.99 8.29 10.86
C ASN A 273 -12.03 7.53 11.79
N ARG A 274 -10.83 7.24 11.29
CA ARG A 274 -9.81 6.46 12.02
C ARG A 274 -8.99 7.31 12.97
N CYS A 275 -8.93 8.64 12.77
CA CYS A 275 -8.11 9.58 13.54
C CYS A 275 -6.64 9.12 13.66
N SER A 276 -6.04 8.64 12.59
CA SER A 276 -4.73 8.00 12.62
C SER A 276 -3.62 8.76 11.90
N GLY A 277 -3.97 9.76 11.11
CA GLY A 277 -3.04 10.54 10.32
C GLY A 277 -2.38 11.70 11.08
N ARG A 278 -1.82 12.65 10.32
CA ARG A 278 -1.30 13.90 10.86
C ARG A 278 -2.43 14.70 11.53
N LEU A 279 -2.12 15.45 12.59
CA LEU A 279 -3.12 16.20 13.34
C LEU A 279 -3.92 17.16 12.44
N SER A 280 -3.29 17.85 11.53
CA SER A 280 -3.93 18.71 10.52
C SER A 280 -4.95 17.96 9.65
N ASP A 281 -4.60 16.75 9.22
CA ASP A 281 -5.48 15.90 8.40
C ASP A 281 -6.65 15.37 9.21
N VAL A 282 -6.39 14.90 10.43
CA VAL A 282 -7.44 14.44 11.36
C VAL A 282 -8.45 15.56 11.65
N VAL A 283 -7.97 16.78 11.85
CA VAL A 283 -8.86 17.95 12.06
C VAL A 283 -9.70 18.22 10.80
N LYS A 284 -9.11 18.19 9.61
CA LYS A 284 -9.81 18.36 8.34
C LYS A 284 -10.87 17.28 8.12
N GLU A 285 -10.52 16.01 8.37
CA GLU A 285 -11.42 14.86 8.26
C GLU A 285 -12.61 14.94 9.23
N LEU A 286 -12.33 15.30 10.47
CA LEU A 286 -13.36 15.46 11.50
C LEU A 286 -14.26 16.67 11.24
N ARG A 287 -13.72 17.77 10.71
CA ARG A 287 -14.50 18.93 10.27
C ARG A 287 -15.45 18.54 9.14
N PHE A 288 -14.92 17.87 8.10
CA PHE A 288 -15.74 17.32 7.02
C PHE A 288 -16.87 16.45 7.55
N SER A 289 -16.53 15.47 8.39
CA SER A 289 -17.51 14.54 8.96
C SER A 289 -18.58 15.26 9.79
N SER A 290 -18.19 16.28 10.54
CA SER A 290 -19.11 17.10 11.34
C SER A 290 -20.07 17.94 10.48
N GLU A 291 -19.57 18.51 9.38
CA GLU A 291 -20.39 19.27 8.44
C GLU A 291 -21.39 18.36 7.71
N VAL A 292 -20.94 17.18 7.25
CA VAL A 292 -21.79 16.18 6.62
C VAL A 292 -22.89 15.68 7.56
N LEU A 293 -22.57 15.42 8.84
CA LEU A 293 -23.59 14.99 9.81
C LEU A 293 -24.61 16.09 10.10
N LYS A 294 -24.16 17.34 10.26
CA LYS A 294 -25.07 18.49 10.51
C LYS A 294 -25.98 18.80 9.34
N SER A 295 -25.45 18.74 8.11
CA SER A 295 -26.23 19.03 6.90
C SER A 295 -27.14 17.87 6.50
N GLY A 296 -26.77 16.64 6.85
CA GLY A 296 -27.39 15.40 6.37
C GLY A 296 -27.05 15.07 4.91
N PHE A 297 -26.06 15.75 4.32
CA PHE A 297 -25.69 15.57 2.92
C PHE A 297 -24.17 15.50 2.73
N ILE A 298 -23.76 14.72 1.75
CA ILE A 298 -22.41 14.67 1.19
C ILE A 298 -22.48 14.96 -0.30
N GLU A 299 -21.53 15.67 -0.85
CA GLU A 299 -21.40 15.91 -2.27
C GLU A 299 -20.34 14.99 -2.87
N ILE A 300 -20.73 14.25 -3.92
CA ILE A 300 -19.84 13.36 -4.68
C ILE A 300 -19.89 13.80 -6.14
N ASN A 301 -18.78 14.30 -6.67
CA ASN A 301 -18.67 14.83 -8.03
C ASN A 301 -19.76 15.87 -8.38
N GLY A 302 -20.13 16.74 -7.44
CA GLY A 302 -21.17 17.76 -7.60
C GLY A 302 -22.61 17.26 -7.37
N GLU A 303 -22.82 15.97 -7.10
CA GLU A 303 -24.12 15.41 -6.77
C GLU A 303 -24.29 15.27 -5.24
N GLN A 304 -25.36 15.83 -4.71
CA GLN A 304 -25.69 15.67 -3.30
C GLN A 304 -26.31 14.29 -3.01
N ARG A 305 -25.79 13.63 -1.97
CA ARG A 305 -26.28 12.36 -1.46
C ARG A 305 -26.65 12.49 0.01
N ARG A 306 -27.82 11.98 0.39
CA ARG A 306 -28.33 12.07 1.76
C ARG A 306 -27.66 11.03 2.66
N ILE A 307 -27.37 11.44 3.91
CA ILE A 307 -26.89 10.58 4.99
C ILE A 307 -27.84 10.67 6.16
N SER A 308 -28.13 9.56 6.80
CA SER A 308 -28.97 9.48 8.00
C SER A 308 -28.12 8.99 9.18
N PRO A 309 -27.49 9.91 9.96
CA PRO A 309 -26.72 9.52 11.14
C PRO A 309 -27.62 9.11 12.30
N SER A 310 -27.08 8.34 13.25
CA SER A 310 -27.71 8.16 14.56
C SER A 310 -27.26 9.27 15.50
N ASP A 311 -28.15 9.73 16.39
CA ASP A 311 -27.91 10.84 17.33
C ASP A 311 -26.68 10.60 18.25
N ASP A 312 -26.45 9.35 18.67
CA ASP A 312 -25.32 8.99 19.53
C ASP A 312 -23.97 9.10 18.77
N LEU A 313 -23.94 8.71 17.49
CA LEU A 313 -22.75 8.84 16.66
C LEU A 313 -22.42 10.30 16.39
N GLU A 314 -23.43 11.12 16.14
CA GLU A 314 -23.26 12.54 15.90
C GLU A 314 -22.63 13.24 17.11
N ARG A 315 -23.15 13.00 18.31
CA ARG A 315 -22.61 13.59 19.54
C ARG A 315 -21.14 13.22 19.77
N ALA A 316 -20.80 11.92 19.72
CA ALA A 316 -19.45 11.44 19.94
C ALA A 316 -18.45 12.01 18.92
N LEU A 317 -18.88 12.17 17.67
CA LEU A 317 -18.04 12.72 16.62
C LEU A 317 -17.84 14.23 16.78
N LEU A 318 -18.87 14.98 17.18
CA LEU A 318 -18.77 16.42 17.44
C LEU A 318 -17.86 16.73 18.63
N GLU A 319 -17.93 15.94 19.71
CA GLU A 319 -17.03 16.06 20.86
C GLU A 319 -15.57 15.78 20.44
N ARG A 320 -15.34 14.74 19.64
CA ARG A 320 -14.02 14.42 19.11
C ARG A 320 -13.49 15.51 18.18
N ALA A 321 -14.32 16.04 17.30
CA ALA A 321 -13.95 17.12 16.39
C ALA A 321 -13.59 18.41 17.14
N ALA A 322 -14.32 18.74 18.22
CA ALA A 322 -13.99 19.86 19.09
C ALA A 322 -12.62 19.66 19.76
N PHE A 323 -12.37 18.49 20.32
CA PHE A 323 -11.10 18.17 20.98
C PHE A 323 -9.90 18.31 20.03
N PHE A 324 -9.94 17.70 18.84
CA PHE A 324 -8.82 17.76 17.90
C PHE A 324 -8.60 19.16 17.30
N ARG A 325 -9.67 19.92 17.07
CA ARG A 325 -9.58 21.33 16.69
C ARG A 325 -8.87 22.15 17.77
N ASP A 326 -9.21 21.94 19.04
CA ASP A 326 -8.62 22.66 20.15
C ASP A 326 -7.18 22.21 20.40
N PHE A 327 -6.86 20.94 20.12
CA PHE A 327 -5.49 20.43 20.11
C PHE A 327 -4.65 21.11 19.00
N GLU A 328 -5.14 21.18 17.77
CA GLU A 328 -4.48 21.92 16.70
C GLU A 328 -4.26 23.39 17.07
N LYS A 329 -5.28 24.04 17.62
CA LYS A 329 -5.20 25.43 18.07
C LYS A 329 -4.13 25.63 19.13
N MET A 330 -4.07 24.74 20.12
CA MET A 330 -3.04 24.75 21.17
C MET A 330 -1.63 24.62 20.58
N VAL A 331 -1.42 23.66 19.67
CA VAL A 331 -0.13 23.47 19.01
C VAL A 331 0.31 24.75 18.26
N ARG A 332 -0.59 25.36 17.48
CA ARG A 332 -0.31 26.61 16.75
C ARG A 332 -0.04 27.80 17.69
N GLN A 333 -0.80 27.93 18.76
CA GLN A 333 -0.59 29.01 19.75
C GLN A 333 0.75 28.91 20.49
N LEU A 334 1.30 27.70 20.56
CA LEU A 334 2.62 27.44 21.12
C LEU A 334 3.74 27.40 20.02
N GLY A 335 3.46 27.96 18.84
CA GLY A 335 4.44 28.06 17.73
C GLY A 335 4.76 26.73 17.08
N GLY A 336 3.86 25.75 17.19
CA GLY A 336 4.07 24.41 16.63
C GLY A 336 3.38 24.20 15.28
N ASP A 337 3.91 23.25 14.51
CA ASP A 337 3.31 22.78 13.26
C ASP A 337 2.50 21.48 13.48
N PRO A 338 1.15 21.52 13.38
CA PRO A 338 0.32 20.33 13.53
C PRO A 338 0.59 19.24 12.50
N ALA A 339 1.16 19.57 11.34
CA ALA A 339 1.50 18.60 10.32
C ALA A 339 2.64 17.67 10.71
N LEU A 340 3.42 18.01 11.73
CA LEU A 340 4.50 17.18 12.25
C LEU A 340 4.03 16.15 13.29
N ILE A 341 2.80 16.21 13.74
CA ILE A 341 2.26 15.35 14.80
C ILE A 341 1.39 14.25 14.17
N THR A 342 1.81 12.99 14.29
CA THR A 342 1.01 11.82 13.88
C THR A 342 0.16 11.34 15.04
N VAL A 343 -1.15 11.44 14.93
CA VAL A 343 -2.08 11.14 16.04
C VAL A 343 -1.99 9.69 16.52
N SER A 344 -1.81 8.73 15.61
CA SER A 344 -1.68 7.31 15.96
C SER A 344 -0.39 6.96 16.72
N GLU A 345 0.61 7.82 16.70
CA GLU A 345 1.89 7.63 17.41
C GLU A 345 1.85 8.19 18.84
N ILE A 346 0.79 8.93 19.21
CA ILE A 346 0.66 9.50 20.55
C ILE A 346 0.36 8.40 21.56
N GLU A 347 1.27 8.20 22.50
CA GLU A 347 1.09 7.22 23.56
C GLU A 347 -0.06 7.57 24.53
N ALA A 348 -0.70 6.55 25.08
CA ALA A 348 -1.84 6.74 25.99
C ALA A 348 -1.53 7.68 27.17
N ARG A 349 -0.32 7.66 27.70
CA ARG A 349 0.13 8.52 28.81
C ARG A 349 0.25 10.00 28.43
N SER A 350 0.43 10.31 27.15
CA SER A 350 0.62 11.69 26.67
C SER A 350 -0.71 12.46 26.51
N TRP A 351 -1.85 11.78 26.43
CA TRP A 351 -3.14 12.44 26.24
C TRP A 351 -3.54 13.36 27.40
N ARG A 352 -3.23 12.97 28.64
CA ARG A 352 -3.56 13.78 29.82
C ARG A 352 -2.78 15.10 29.87
N PRO A 353 -1.45 15.14 29.66
CA PRO A 353 -0.71 16.40 29.46
C PRO A 353 -1.28 17.26 28.33
N ILE A 354 -1.63 16.68 27.18
CA ILE A 354 -2.24 17.42 26.06
C ILE A 354 -3.55 18.07 26.47
N GLU A 355 -4.44 17.35 27.17
CA GLU A 355 -5.71 17.88 27.65
C GLU A 355 -5.49 19.06 28.62
N TYR A 356 -4.51 18.97 29.51
CA TYR A 356 -4.16 20.08 30.42
C TYR A 356 -3.65 21.30 29.66
N LEU A 357 -2.82 21.11 28.64
CA LEU A 357 -2.33 22.21 27.79
C LEU A 357 -3.48 22.86 27.01
N ILE A 358 -4.40 22.08 26.45
CA ILE A 358 -5.59 22.62 25.76
C ILE A 358 -6.39 23.50 26.74
N ARG A 359 -6.69 23.01 27.93
CA ARG A 359 -7.43 23.74 28.93
C ARG A 359 -6.75 25.06 29.32
N ARG A 360 -5.43 25.05 29.47
CA ARG A 360 -4.67 26.24 29.80
C ARG A 360 -4.53 27.21 28.63
N VAL A 361 -4.02 26.72 27.49
CA VAL A 361 -3.63 27.57 26.36
C VAL A 361 -4.83 28.07 25.58
N VAL A 362 -5.84 27.20 25.35
CA VAL A 362 -7.01 27.55 24.52
C VAL A 362 -8.11 28.21 25.34
N TYR A 363 -8.33 27.72 26.56
CA TYR A 363 -9.45 28.18 27.41
C TYR A 363 -9.04 29.09 28.57
N GLY A 364 -7.75 29.27 28.83
CA GLY A 364 -7.25 30.10 29.92
C GLY A 364 -7.58 29.54 31.31
N GLU A 365 -7.91 28.26 31.43
CA GLU A 365 -8.24 27.64 32.70
C GLU A 365 -7.01 27.56 33.61
N SER A 366 -7.23 27.77 34.93
CA SER A 366 -6.18 27.56 35.92
C SER A 366 -5.90 26.09 36.09
N ILE A 367 -4.61 25.70 35.91
CA ILE A 367 -4.15 24.33 36.12
C ILE A 367 -3.49 24.25 37.50
N PRO A 368 -3.78 23.23 38.32
CA PRO A 368 -3.08 23.04 39.59
C PRO A 368 -1.61 22.69 39.30
N TRP A 369 -0.72 23.61 39.63
CA TRP A 369 0.72 23.45 39.39
C TRP A 369 1.48 23.69 40.71
N ASN A 370 2.49 22.89 40.97
CA ASN A 370 3.23 22.91 42.22
C ASN A 370 4.65 23.48 42.10
N PHE A 371 4.96 24.21 41.01
CA PHE A 371 6.30 24.78 40.85
C PHE A 371 6.43 26.12 41.57
N LEU A 372 7.58 26.37 42.14
CA LEU A 372 7.96 27.61 42.79
C LEU A 372 8.79 28.54 41.91
N GLU A 373 9.38 27.98 40.87
CA GLU A 373 10.26 28.66 39.90
C GLU A 373 9.87 28.30 38.47
N ALA A 374 10.34 29.06 37.48
CA ALA A 374 10.15 28.74 36.07
C ALA A 374 10.77 27.38 35.76
N GLU A 375 10.03 26.53 35.06
CA GLU A 375 10.47 25.16 34.76
C GLU A 375 10.33 24.86 33.28
N ARG A 376 11.41 24.33 32.71
CA ARG A 376 11.42 23.75 31.37
C ARG A 376 10.81 22.35 31.40
N SER A 377 9.92 22.07 30.49
CA SER A 377 9.26 20.76 30.37
C SER A 377 9.07 20.39 28.90
N MET A 378 8.79 19.12 28.65
CA MET A 378 8.49 18.63 27.31
C MET A 378 7.24 17.78 27.29
N VAL A 379 6.51 17.82 26.16
CA VAL A 379 5.39 16.92 25.86
C VAL A 379 5.71 16.15 24.60
N SER A 380 5.61 14.81 24.68
CA SER A 380 5.93 13.92 23.56
C SER A 380 4.67 13.53 22.77
N PHE A 381 4.81 13.50 21.45
CA PHE A 381 3.82 13.06 20.47
C PHE A 381 4.41 11.94 19.61
N GLY A 382 4.62 10.77 20.18
CA GLY A 382 5.44 9.72 19.57
C GLY A 382 6.91 10.13 19.52
N PRO A 383 7.56 10.15 18.35
CA PRO A 383 8.95 10.58 18.21
C PRO A 383 9.13 12.10 18.29
N MET A 384 8.04 12.85 18.11
CA MET A 384 8.08 14.31 18.13
C MET A 384 7.87 14.87 19.53
N GLN A 385 8.38 16.07 19.78
CA GLN A 385 8.32 16.73 21.09
C GLN A 385 7.95 18.21 20.95
N MET A 386 7.29 18.73 21.98
CA MET A 386 7.10 20.17 22.19
C MET A 386 7.89 20.60 23.40
N GLN A 387 8.72 21.62 23.24
CA GLN A 387 9.55 22.18 24.31
C GLN A 387 8.83 23.40 24.91
N LEU A 388 8.59 23.38 26.20
CA LEU A 388 7.74 24.33 26.89
C LEU A 388 8.48 24.96 28.09
N LEU A 389 8.17 26.23 28.34
CA LEU A 389 8.48 26.91 29.59
C LEU A 389 7.20 27.13 30.37
N PHE A 390 7.20 26.75 31.61
CA PHE A 390 6.16 27.05 32.59
C PHE A 390 6.66 28.10 33.55
N GLU A 391 6.00 29.27 33.59
CA GLU A 391 6.28 30.29 34.60
C GLU A 391 5.37 30.12 35.78
N PRO A 392 5.92 30.20 37.03
CA PRO A 392 5.13 30.11 38.23
C PRO A 392 4.16 31.29 38.34
N PRO A 393 3.03 31.11 39.02
CA PRO A 393 2.02 32.14 39.09
C PRO A 393 2.45 33.32 39.98
N SER A 394 2.40 34.52 39.42
CA SER A 394 1.99 35.64 40.28
C SER A 394 0.49 35.55 40.62
N LYS A 395 -0.33 34.98 39.78
CA LYS A 395 -1.72 34.55 39.97
C LYS A 395 -2.13 33.33 39.13
N GLU A 396 -1.53 33.10 37.98
CA GLU A 396 -1.83 32.02 37.02
C GLU A 396 -0.59 31.54 36.32
N VAL A 397 -0.45 30.22 36.05
CA VAL A 397 0.67 29.62 35.33
C VAL A 397 0.64 30.07 33.86
N SER A 398 1.70 30.64 33.37
CA SER A 398 1.90 30.93 31.95
C SER A 398 2.67 29.79 31.28
N VAL A 399 2.33 29.48 30.02
CA VAL A 399 2.97 28.42 29.21
C VAL A 399 3.42 29.03 27.89
N TYR A 400 4.69 28.89 27.59
CA TYR A 400 5.31 29.41 26.38
C TYR A 400 6.09 28.32 25.63
N SER A 401 6.33 28.52 24.33
CA SER A 401 7.41 27.83 23.64
C SER A 401 8.77 28.35 24.15
N LEU A 402 9.78 27.50 24.19
CA LEU A 402 11.16 27.96 24.48
C LEU A 402 11.66 28.98 23.47
N THR A 403 11.20 28.88 22.23
CA THR A 403 11.56 29.77 21.12
C THR A 403 10.53 30.87 20.87
N ASP A 404 9.64 31.15 21.85
CA ASP A 404 8.67 32.25 21.74
C ASP A 404 9.42 33.57 21.57
N PRO A 405 9.17 34.32 20.49
CA PRO A 405 9.89 35.57 20.23
C PRO A 405 9.62 36.67 21.26
N ASN A 406 8.60 36.52 22.09
CA ASN A 406 8.29 37.49 23.15
C ASN A 406 9.03 37.20 24.48
N LEU A 407 9.74 36.09 24.58
CA LEU A 407 10.54 35.76 25.74
C LEU A 407 11.94 36.36 25.62
N GLU A 408 12.36 37.08 26.66
CA GLU A 408 13.73 37.56 26.82
C GLU A 408 14.48 36.61 27.76
N TRP A 409 15.49 35.93 27.23
CA TRP A 409 16.33 35.06 28.01
C TRP A 409 17.58 35.79 28.42
N ALA A 410 17.98 35.63 29.66
CA ALA A 410 19.22 36.16 30.15
C ALA A 410 19.97 35.11 30.98
N GLU A 411 21.19 34.83 30.60
CA GLU A 411 22.13 34.08 31.42
C GLU A 411 22.86 35.03 32.35
N THR A 412 22.93 34.70 33.63
CA THR A 412 23.54 35.56 34.65
C THR A 412 24.66 34.79 35.33
N ASP A 413 25.88 35.27 35.23
CA ASP A 413 27.05 34.73 35.94
C ASP A 413 27.24 35.31 37.36
N GLY A 414 26.24 36.07 37.81
CA GLY A 414 26.20 36.72 39.10
C GLY A 414 26.73 38.16 39.08
N LYS A 415 27.29 38.64 37.98
CA LYS A 415 27.74 40.02 37.79
C LYS A 415 27.22 40.66 36.53
N ASP A 416 27.26 39.94 35.44
CA ASP A 416 26.79 40.41 34.12
C ASP A 416 25.67 39.52 33.65
N SER A 417 24.72 40.10 32.91
CA SER A 417 23.61 39.37 32.25
C SER A 417 23.81 39.45 30.75
N HIS A 418 23.89 38.30 30.08
CA HIS A 418 23.96 38.19 28.62
C HIS A 418 22.64 37.71 28.06
N PHE A 419 22.16 38.36 27.00
CA PHE A 419 20.99 37.88 26.30
C PHE A 419 21.27 36.57 25.58
N VAL A 420 20.38 35.61 25.74
CA VAL A 420 20.40 34.29 25.09
C VAL A 420 19.19 34.16 24.20
N ILE A 421 19.36 33.67 23.00
CA ILE A 421 18.28 33.43 22.09
C ILE A 421 17.66 32.05 22.39
N GLY A 422 16.36 31.93 22.47
CA GLY A 422 15.68 30.69 22.86
C GLY A 422 16.10 29.43 22.10
N TYR A 423 16.55 29.59 20.86
CA TYR A 423 17.08 28.48 20.04
C TYR A 423 18.41 27.91 20.55
N GLU A 424 19.22 28.70 21.26
CA GLU A 424 20.48 28.26 21.86
C GLU A 424 20.26 27.31 23.04
N LEU A 425 19.09 27.37 23.66
CA LEU A 425 18.70 26.49 24.77
C LEU A 425 18.36 25.06 24.31
N LEU A 426 18.22 24.81 23.00
CA LEU A 426 17.91 23.51 22.45
C LEU A 426 19.18 22.75 22.06
N THR A 427 19.28 21.48 22.44
CA THR A 427 20.30 20.59 21.88
C THR A 427 19.99 20.26 20.43
N GLN A 428 20.96 19.69 19.69
CA GLN A 428 20.71 19.24 18.31
C GLN A 428 19.62 18.16 18.23
N GLU A 429 19.64 17.22 19.18
CA GLU A 429 18.62 16.17 19.27
C GLU A 429 17.23 16.75 19.52
N GLU A 430 17.11 17.74 20.38
CA GLU A 430 15.83 18.42 20.63
C GLU A 430 15.37 19.21 19.40
N LEU A 431 16.28 19.92 18.74
CA LEU A 431 15.98 20.65 17.50
C LEU A 431 15.48 19.71 16.40
N ASN A 432 16.05 18.51 16.30
CA ASN A 432 15.66 17.50 15.32
C ASN A 432 14.19 17.02 15.49
N VAL A 433 13.67 16.97 16.71
CA VAL A 433 12.34 16.40 17.01
C VAL A 433 11.33 17.44 17.51
N CYS A 434 11.74 18.69 17.69
CA CYS A 434 10.86 19.74 18.20
C CYS A 434 9.84 20.19 17.15
N VAL A 435 8.56 20.27 17.55
CA VAL A 435 7.45 20.71 16.69
C VAL A 435 7.11 22.20 16.82
N ASN A 436 7.56 22.86 17.92
CA ASN A 436 7.20 24.24 18.24
C ASN A 436 8.41 25.18 18.24
N LEU A 437 9.04 25.29 17.09
CA LEU A 437 10.26 26.08 16.91
C LEU A 437 10.02 27.55 16.58
N ASN A 438 8.78 28.00 16.31
CA ASN A 438 8.47 29.36 15.86
C ASN A 438 9.35 29.81 14.68
N LEU A 439 9.54 28.94 13.68
CA LEU A 439 10.50 29.16 12.60
C LEU A 439 10.21 30.40 11.74
N ASP A 440 8.95 30.80 11.64
CA ASP A 440 8.49 32.00 10.91
C ASP A 440 8.98 33.31 11.55
N THR A 441 9.44 33.28 12.80
CA THR A 441 9.90 34.44 13.57
C THR A 441 11.38 34.33 13.97
N VAL A 442 12.12 33.38 13.38
CA VAL A 442 13.52 33.15 13.74
C VAL A 442 14.38 34.38 13.51
N VAL A 443 14.22 35.09 12.40
CA VAL A 443 14.97 36.31 12.09
C VAL A 443 14.65 37.43 13.10
N GLU A 444 13.35 37.62 13.43
CA GLU A 444 12.93 38.62 14.43
C GLU A 444 13.59 38.39 15.81
N ALA A 445 13.77 37.12 16.18
CA ALA A 445 14.43 36.76 17.44
C ALA A 445 15.89 37.24 17.49
N PHE A 446 16.60 37.15 16.35
CA PHE A 446 17.98 37.64 16.25
C PHE A 446 18.04 39.17 16.11
N GLU A 447 17.16 39.79 15.34
CA GLU A 447 17.10 41.26 15.17
C GLU A 447 16.90 41.98 16.50
N ARG A 448 16.13 41.42 17.43
CA ARG A 448 15.91 41.99 18.77
C ARG A 448 17.20 42.06 19.62
N VAL A 449 18.07 41.08 19.47
CA VAL A 449 19.34 41.03 20.20
C VAL A 449 20.41 41.93 19.55
N GLY A 450 20.26 42.19 18.23
CA GLY A 450 21.15 43.05 17.47
C GLY A 450 21.98 42.31 16.44
N ASP A 451 22.99 42.98 15.89
CA ASP A 451 23.82 42.52 14.76
C ASP A 451 25.31 42.44 15.12
N SER A 452 25.64 42.28 16.42
CA SER A 452 27.03 42.11 16.86
C SER A 452 27.64 40.83 16.26
N GLN A 453 28.98 40.79 16.17
CA GLN A 453 29.69 39.62 15.63
C GLN A 453 29.26 38.32 16.36
N GLU A 454 29.12 38.37 17.68
CA GLU A 454 28.66 37.22 18.45
C GLU A 454 27.26 36.75 18.04
N VAL A 455 26.33 37.67 17.80
CA VAL A 455 24.95 37.34 17.36
C VAL A 455 24.95 36.76 15.95
N LEU A 456 25.77 37.30 15.05
CA LEU A 456 25.95 36.76 13.70
C LEU A 456 26.55 35.34 13.73
N ASP A 457 27.52 35.08 14.61
CA ASP A 457 28.10 33.74 14.73
C ASP A 457 27.09 32.71 15.29
N LYS A 458 26.25 33.12 16.25
CA LYS A 458 25.12 32.30 16.74
C LYS A 458 24.08 32.03 15.66
N ALA A 459 23.83 33.00 14.79
CA ALA A 459 22.91 32.82 13.65
C ALA A 459 23.47 31.83 12.61
N ARG A 460 24.79 31.84 12.38
CA ARG A 460 25.48 30.86 11.52
C ARG A 460 25.36 29.45 12.09
N ASP A 461 25.66 29.30 13.39
CA ASP A 461 25.54 28.00 14.10
C ASP A 461 24.09 27.47 13.98
N LEU A 462 23.09 28.32 14.26
CA LEU A 462 21.69 27.90 14.12
C LEU A 462 21.33 27.54 12.67
N THR A 463 21.86 28.25 11.68
CA THR A 463 21.65 27.94 10.26
C THR A 463 22.12 26.51 9.94
N ASP A 464 23.35 26.16 10.35
CA ASP A 464 23.90 24.81 10.13
C ASP A 464 23.09 23.74 10.88
N ARG A 465 22.70 24.03 12.11
CA ARG A 465 21.86 23.13 12.93
C ARG A 465 20.47 22.91 12.35
N LEU A 466 19.85 23.92 11.74
CA LEU A 466 18.58 23.80 11.04
C LEU A 466 18.70 22.97 9.75
N ILE A 467 19.81 23.13 9.02
CA ILE A 467 20.12 22.29 7.85
C ILE A 467 20.24 20.81 8.28
N GLU A 468 21.00 20.56 9.35
CA GLU A 468 21.16 19.21 9.89
C GLU A 468 19.82 18.61 10.36
N ALA A 469 19.01 19.39 11.05
CA ALA A 469 17.68 18.98 11.49
C ALA A 469 16.73 18.72 10.32
N ALA A 470 16.86 19.45 9.21
CA ALA A 470 16.10 19.20 7.98
C ALA A 470 16.44 17.86 7.32
N ASP A 471 17.71 17.45 7.42
CA ASP A 471 18.17 16.14 6.92
C ASP A 471 17.69 14.97 7.78
N THR A 472 17.39 15.22 9.05
CA THR A 472 16.98 14.17 10.00
C THR A 472 15.48 13.86 9.90
N LEU A 473 14.64 14.86 9.63
CA LEU A 473 13.19 14.71 9.59
C LEU A 473 12.61 15.24 8.29
N SER A 474 12.32 14.34 7.37
CA SER A 474 11.78 14.69 6.03
C SER A 474 10.49 15.52 6.10
N ALA A 475 9.60 15.23 7.06
CA ALA A 475 8.33 15.94 7.23
C ALA A 475 8.51 17.44 7.58
N ALA A 476 9.63 17.82 8.21
CA ALA A 476 9.94 19.21 8.58
C ALA A 476 11.01 19.83 7.67
N ARG A 477 11.50 19.11 6.66
CA ARG A 477 12.61 19.55 5.81
C ARG A 477 12.35 20.91 5.19
N SER A 478 11.21 21.07 4.52
CA SER A 478 10.86 22.30 3.82
C SER A 478 10.83 23.53 4.72
N THR A 479 10.17 23.41 5.88
CA THR A 479 10.05 24.52 6.85
C THR A 479 11.38 24.87 7.50
N ARG A 480 12.20 23.87 7.85
CA ARG A 480 13.54 24.09 8.43
C ARG A 480 14.52 24.67 7.44
N LEU A 481 14.53 24.22 6.19
CA LEU A 481 15.35 24.81 5.13
C LEU A 481 14.90 26.23 4.76
N ALA A 482 13.60 26.53 4.85
CA ALA A 482 13.11 27.89 4.67
C ALA A 482 13.63 28.83 5.76
N ALA A 483 13.50 28.43 7.02
CA ALA A 483 14.02 29.21 8.15
C ALA A 483 15.55 29.36 8.09
N ALA A 484 16.28 28.31 7.75
CA ALA A 484 17.72 28.39 7.53
C ALA A 484 18.09 29.36 6.40
N ALA A 485 17.31 29.39 5.32
CA ALA A 485 17.53 30.32 4.21
C ALA A 485 17.32 31.78 4.63
N GLU A 486 16.22 32.07 5.32
CA GLU A 486 15.91 33.42 5.81
C GLU A 486 16.97 33.92 6.79
N LEU A 487 17.39 33.06 7.73
CA LEU A 487 18.43 33.40 8.70
C LEU A 487 19.79 33.61 8.04
N ASN A 488 20.16 32.76 7.08
CA ASN A 488 21.39 32.93 6.30
C ASN A 488 21.38 34.21 5.46
N GLU A 489 20.22 34.55 4.85
CA GLU A 489 20.06 35.81 4.09
C GLU A 489 20.24 37.02 5.00
N TRP A 490 19.65 36.98 6.20
CA TRP A 490 19.82 38.03 7.20
C TRP A 490 21.29 38.19 7.62
N VAL A 491 22.03 37.11 7.91
CA VAL A 491 23.46 37.13 8.21
C VAL A 491 24.24 37.76 7.06
N ARG A 492 24.00 37.33 5.81
CA ARG A 492 24.70 37.83 4.62
C ARG A 492 24.44 39.28 4.34
N ALA A 493 23.27 39.80 4.70
CA ALA A 493 22.95 41.22 4.56
C ALA A 493 23.76 42.13 5.50
N HIS A 494 24.16 41.60 6.67
CA HIS A 494 24.98 42.31 7.65
C HIS A 494 26.47 42.08 7.43
N GLN A 495 26.88 40.84 7.21
CA GLN A 495 28.25 40.44 6.99
C GLN A 495 28.32 39.13 6.18
N SER A 496 28.73 39.25 4.92
CA SER A 496 28.86 38.06 4.07
C SER A 496 30.29 37.49 4.13
N THR A 497 30.40 36.22 4.45
CA THR A 497 31.67 35.46 4.44
C THR A 497 31.57 34.31 3.41
N PRO A 498 32.70 33.69 3.01
CA PRO A 498 32.69 32.50 2.19
C PRO A 498 31.89 31.36 2.81
N SER A 499 31.92 31.19 4.12
CA SER A 499 31.12 30.17 4.84
C SER A 499 29.62 30.41 4.72
N ASP A 500 29.18 31.68 4.75
CA ASP A 500 27.76 32.03 4.57
C ASP A 500 27.27 31.70 3.16
N MET A 501 28.15 31.82 2.15
CA MET A 501 27.86 31.41 0.78
C MET A 501 27.76 29.89 0.65
N LEU A 502 28.65 29.15 1.33
CA LEU A 502 28.57 27.67 1.38
C LEU A 502 27.25 27.21 2.00
N ALA A 503 26.83 27.81 3.11
CA ALA A 503 25.55 27.54 3.75
C ALA A 503 24.38 27.84 2.80
N HIS A 504 24.41 28.99 2.09
CA HIS A 504 23.42 29.34 1.09
C HIS A 504 23.27 28.27 0.00
N TRP A 505 24.37 27.81 -0.59
CA TRP A 505 24.32 26.80 -1.64
C TRP A 505 23.96 25.41 -1.11
N GLN A 506 24.34 25.08 0.14
CA GLN A 506 23.89 23.87 0.80
C GLN A 506 22.36 23.79 0.90
N ILE A 507 21.72 24.91 1.27
CA ILE A 507 20.26 25.02 1.36
C ILE A 507 19.65 24.87 -0.05
N LYS A 508 20.16 25.60 -1.04
CA LYS A 508 19.68 25.49 -2.44
C LYS A 508 19.86 24.07 -3.00
N TYR A 509 20.99 23.43 -2.69
CA TYR A 509 21.24 22.05 -3.14
C TYR A 509 20.20 21.09 -2.59
N ARG A 510 19.86 21.17 -1.29
CA ARG A 510 18.85 20.33 -0.65
C ARG A 510 17.41 20.61 -1.15
N ARG A 511 17.18 21.83 -1.65
CA ARG A 511 15.90 22.24 -2.27
C ARG A 511 15.86 21.98 -3.77
N GLN A 512 16.93 21.43 -4.35
CA GLN A 512 17.10 21.24 -5.81
C GLN A 512 16.99 22.55 -6.61
N GLU A 513 17.40 23.63 -6.04
CA GLU A 513 17.32 25.00 -6.62
C GLU A 513 18.67 25.52 -7.15
N ILE A 514 19.72 24.68 -7.21
CA ILE A 514 21.03 25.06 -7.76
C ILE A 514 20.89 25.34 -9.25
N THR A 515 21.19 26.57 -9.64
CA THR A 515 21.19 27.03 -11.04
C THR A 515 22.59 26.90 -11.66
N ASP A 516 22.68 27.09 -12.99
CA ASP A 516 23.97 27.15 -13.68
C ASP A 516 24.81 28.36 -13.22
N ASN A 517 24.17 29.49 -12.90
CA ASN A 517 24.85 30.66 -12.33
C ASN A 517 25.43 30.32 -10.93
N ASP A 518 24.70 29.61 -10.08
CA ASP A 518 25.22 29.17 -8.79
C ASP A 518 26.46 28.27 -8.96
N ARG A 519 26.45 27.38 -9.98
CA ARG A 519 27.59 26.51 -10.29
C ARG A 519 28.83 27.32 -10.71
N GLU A 520 28.65 28.37 -11.49
CA GLU A 520 29.73 29.27 -11.89
C GLU A 520 30.29 30.01 -10.67
N GLU A 521 29.43 30.54 -9.80
CA GLU A 521 29.83 31.22 -8.56
C GLU A 521 30.58 30.27 -7.61
N ILE A 522 30.14 29.01 -7.45
CA ILE A 522 30.82 27.99 -6.65
C ILE A 522 32.23 27.71 -7.22
N LEU A 523 32.36 27.59 -8.54
CA LEU A 523 33.66 27.41 -9.20
C LEU A 523 34.58 28.60 -9.00
N GLU A 524 34.07 29.81 -9.10
CA GLU A 524 34.82 31.03 -8.87
C GLU A 524 35.28 31.10 -7.42
N MET A 525 34.41 30.81 -6.46
CA MET A 525 34.73 30.81 -5.05
C MET A 525 35.81 29.78 -4.72
N MET A 526 35.73 28.57 -5.27
CA MET A 526 36.73 27.51 -5.07
C MET A 526 38.14 27.96 -5.46
N VAL A 527 38.28 28.86 -6.46
CA VAL A 527 39.58 29.31 -6.97
C VAL A 527 40.07 30.61 -6.29
N SER A 528 39.14 31.55 -6.06
CA SER A 528 39.50 32.95 -5.77
C SER A 528 39.11 33.45 -4.37
N ALA A 529 38.35 32.66 -3.60
CA ALA A 529 37.93 33.12 -2.27
C ALA A 529 39.10 33.39 -1.32
N PRO A 530 39.03 34.45 -0.51
CA PRO A 530 40.05 34.80 0.46
C PRO A 530 39.90 33.93 1.72
N TRP A 531 40.31 32.65 1.63
CA TRP A 531 40.32 31.74 2.76
C TRP A 531 41.33 32.23 3.81
N SER A 532 41.01 32.02 5.09
CA SER A 532 41.84 32.52 6.21
C SER A 532 43.21 31.84 6.25
N ASP A 533 43.28 30.57 5.86
CA ASP A 533 44.49 29.77 5.79
C ASP A 533 44.36 28.61 4.76
N GLN A 534 45.41 27.76 4.72
CA GLN A 534 45.44 26.62 3.79
C GLN A 534 44.46 25.51 4.18
N HIS A 535 44.22 25.36 5.49
CA HIS A 535 43.25 24.38 6.03
C HIS A 535 41.84 24.69 5.58
N ASP A 536 41.35 25.92 5.81
CA ASP A 536 40.05 26.37 5.36
C ASP A 536 39.86 26.19 3.85
N LYS A 537 40.95 26.43 3.08
CA LYS A 537 40.93 26.27 1.63
C LYS A 537 40.68 24.82 1.20
N HIS A 538 41.42 23.87 1.79
CA HIS A 538 41.28 22.46 1.40
C HIS A 538 39.88 21.93 1.71
N VAL A 539 39.42 22.16 2.93
CA VAL A 539 38.07 21.72 3.36
C VAL A 539 36.98 22.33 2.46
N SER A 540 37.07 23.65 2.19
CA SER A 540 36.09 24.33 1.34
C SER A 540 36.13 23.87 -0.12
N GLN A 541 37.29 23.44 -0.64
CA GLN A 541 37.35 22.83 -1.97
C GLN A 541 36.55 21.51 -2.02
N VAL A 542 36.66 20.65 -1.03
CA VAL A 542 35.85 19.44 -0.93
C VAL A 542 34.37 19.78 -0.86
N MET A 543 33.97 20.77 -0.03
CA MET A 543 32.59 21.23 0.06
C MET A 543 32.04 21.73 -1.29
N CYS A 544 32.81 22.53 -2.02
CA CYS A 544 32.44 23.01 -3.34
C CYS A 544 32.26 21.85 -4.35
N ARG A 545 33.13 20.84 -4.31
CA ARG A 545 33.00 19.64 -5.14
C ARG A 545 31.68 18.89 -4.89
N ILE A 546 31.30 18.75 -3.60
CA ILE A 546 30.01 18.15 -3.21
C ILE A 546 28.86 18.94 -3.84
N LEU A 547 28.84 20.26 -3.68
CA LEU A 547 27.79 21.14 -4.22
C LEU A 547 27.70 21.16 -5.76
N LEU A 548 28.83 20.89 -6.42
CA LEU A 548 28.88 20.74 -7.88
C LEU A 548 28.43 19.34 -8.35
N GLY A 549 28.10 18.43 -7.43
CA GLY A 549 27.74 17.04 -7.75
C GLY A 549 28.93 16.16 -8.14
N GLN A 550 30.16 16.61 -7.91
CA GLN A 550 31.40 15.90 -8.25
C GLN A 550 31.80 14.94 -7.11
N ILE A 551 30.87 14.07 -6.71
CA ILE A 551 30.97 13.25 -5.47
C ILE A 551 32.22 12.37 -5.45
N GLU A 552 32.57 11.71 -6.56
CA GLU A 552 33.76 10.84 -6.63
C GLU A 552 35.06 11.64 -6.48
N VAL A 553 35.11 12.85 -7.02
CA VAL A 553 36.27 13.74 -6.85
C VAL A 553 36.34 14.25 -5.41
N ALA A 554 35.19 14.64 -4.84
CA ALA A 554 35.11 15.07 -3.45
C ALA A 554 35.57 13.98 -2.47
N ARG A 555 35.21 12.70 -2.71
CA ARG A 555 35.68 11.56 -1.90
C ARG A 555 37.19 11.39 -2.00
N ALA A 556 37.76 11.45 -3.20
CA ALA A 556 39.19 11.33 -3.39
C ALA A 556 39.97 12.49 -2.73
N GLU A 557 39.45 13.71 -2.76
CA GLU A 557 40.02 14.87 -2.06
C GLU A 557 39.86 14.75 -0.53
N TYR A 558 38.71 14.26 -0.04
CA TYR A 558 38.48 14.00 1.37
C TYR A 558 39.47 12.98 1.95
N ASP A 559 39.80 11.92 1.24
CA ASP A 559 40.79 10.91 1.67
C ASP A 559 42.21 11.47 1.78
N LEU A 560 42.46 12.65 1.23
CA LEU A 560 43.76 13.34 1.30
C LEU A 560 43.84 14.41 2.39
N LEU A 561 42.72 14.72 3.05
CA LEU A 561 42.66 15.73 4.13
C LEU A 561 43.43 15.24 5.35
N ALA A 562 43.97 16.19 6.13
CA ALA A 562 44.54 15.92 7.43
C ALA A 562 43.45 15.57 8.47
N GLU A 563 43.79 14.94 9.58
CA GLU A 563 42.83 14.47 10.59
C GLU A 563 42.00 15.61 11.21
N ASP A 564 42.58 16.78 11.40
CA ASP A 564 41.88 17.97 11.87
C ASP A 564 40.93 18.55 10.78
N GLU A 565 41.35 18.53 9.51
CA GLU A 565 40.53 18.94 8.36
C GLU A 565 39.31 18.01 8.16
N THR A 566 39.50 16.69 8.27
CA THR A 566 38.43 15.71 8.21
C THR A 566 37.43 15.89 9.34
N SER A 567 37.95 16.06 10.58
CA SER A 567 37.08 16.27 11.75
C SER A 567 36.23 17.54 11.63
N PHE A 568 36.78 18.61 11.08
CA PHE A 568 36.01 19.83 10.82
C PHE A 568 34.94 19.64 9.76
N LEU A 569 35.26 18.96 8.64
CA LEU A 569 34.30 18.70 7.57
C LEU A 569 33.16 17.79 8.04
N GLU A 570 33.48 16.77 8.85
CA GLU A 570 32.49 15.81 9.38
C GLU A 570 31.47 16.48 10.31
N LEU A 571 31.83 17.56 10.99
CA LEU A 571 30.91 18.37 11.79
C LEU A 571 29.99 19.25 10.95
N ASN A 572 30.32 19.52 9.68
CA ASN A 572 29.51 20.36 8.82
C ASN A 572 28.39 19.55 8.16
N PRO A 573 27.13 20.06 8.11
CA PRO A 573 26.00 19.37 7.49
C PRO A 573 26.23 18.91 6.03
N ILE A 574 27.12 19.58 5.30
CA ILE A 574 27.45 19.23 3.91
C ILE A 574 28.07 17.83 3.79
N PHE A 575 28.75 17.35 4.82
CA PHE A 575 29.39 16.04 4.83
C PHE A 575 28.38 14.90 4.60
N LYS A 576 27.14 15.07 5.09
CA LYS A 576 26.05 14.09 4.85
C LYS A 576 25.76 13.90 3.36
N LEU A 577 25.98 14.91 2.53
CA LEU A 577 25.77 14.84 1.08
C LEU A 577 26.85 13.99 0.38
N LEU A 578 28.02 13.83 0.95
CA LEU A 578 29.09 12.99 0.41
C LEU A 578 28.73 11.49 0.44
N GLY A 579 27.94 11.07 1.43
CA GLY A 579 27.49 9.68 1.60
C GLY A 579 26.03 9.43 1.19
N ALA A 580 25.31 10.45 0.74
CA ALA A 580 23.90 10.34 0.44
C ALA A 580 23.65 9.55 -0.86
N PRO A 581 22.74 8.56 -0.88
CA PRO A 581 22.28 7.93 -2.11
C PRO A 581 21.53 8.94 -3.00
N ASP A 582 21.43 8.66 -4.30
CA ASP A 582 20.78 9.54 -5.28
C ASP A 582 19.31 9.88 -4.95
N ASP A 583 18.65 9.01 -4.16
CA ASP A 583 17.30 9.16 -3.66
C ASP A 583 17.18 9.95 -2.33
N PHE A 584 18.28 10.46 -1.76
CA PHE A 584 18.26 11.35 -0.58
C PHE A 584 17.41 12.62 -0.79
N TYR A 585 17.24 13.01 -2.05
CA TYR A 585 16.49 14.20 -2.49
C TYR A 585 15.07 13.95 -2.93
N ILE A 586 14.55 12.74 -2.80
CA ILE A 586 13.14 12.51 -3.06
C ILE A 586 12.39 13.46 -2.13
N GLU A 587 11.75 14.48 -2.74
CA GLU A 587 10.86 15.40 -2.05
C GLU A 587 10.03 14.62 -1.04
N ASP A 588 9.75 15.24 0.09
CA ASP A 588 8.77 14.71 1.01
C ASP A 588 7.41 14.60 0.29
N SER A 589 7.33 13.59 -0.58
CA SER A 589 6.12 13.18 -1.27
C SER A 589 5.07 12.59 -0.31
N ARG A 590 5.29 12.73 1.02
CA ARG A 590 4.24 12.61 2.01
C ARG A 590 3.30 13.82 1.92
N SER A 591 2.85 14.06 0.69
CA SER A 591 1.65 14.85 0.43
C SER A 591 0.49 14.25 1.23
N GLN A 592 -0.58 15.01 1.42
CA GLN A 592 -1.89 14.51 1.90
C GLN A 592 -2.34 13.19 1.23
N ASP A 593 -1.63 12.75 0.21
CA ASP A 593 -1.89 11.63 -0.67
C ASP A 593 -0.92 10.46 -0.47
N ASP A 594 -0.28 10.31 0.70
CA ASP A 594 0.49 9.09 0.99
C ASP A 594 -0.45 7.90 1.23
N TRP A 595 -0.91 7.34 0.11
CA TRP A 595 -1.80 6.20 0.05
C TRP A 595 -1.08 4.86 0.19
N GLU A 596 0.24 4.81 0.10
CA GLU A 596 1.00 3.56 0.04
C GLU A 596 0.76 2.62 1.24
N PRO A 597 0.79 3.10 2.50
CA PRO A 597 0.49 2.24 3.64
C PRO A 597 -0.95 1.70 3.60
N LEU A 598 -1.92 2.58 3.28
CA LEU A 598 -3.33 2.17 3.18
C LEU A 598 -3.57 1.20 2.02
N ILE A 599 -2.95 1.43 0.85
CA ILE A 599 -3.05 0.54 -0.30
C ILE A 599 -2.49 -0.84 0.05
N LYS A 600 -1.37 -0.90 0.76
CA LYS A 600 -0.77 -2.15 1.22
C LYS A 600 -1.73 -2.90 2.15
N ASP A 601 -2.24 -2.24 3.19
CA ASP A 601 -3.18 -2.84 4.14
C ASP A 601 -4.45 -3.38 3.45
N LEU A 602 -5.00 -2.61 2.51
CA LEU A 602 -6.19 -3.01 1.75
C LEU A 602 -5.90 -4.20 0.81
N LYS A 603 -4.72 -4.26 0.19
CA LYS A 603 -4.28 -5.41 -0.60
C LYS A 603 -4.18 -6.66 0.28
N ASP A 604 -3.57 -6.54 1.45
CA ASP A 604 -3.41 -7.64 2.40
C ASP A 604 -4.79 -8.12 2.90
N GLU A 605 -5.74 -7.22 3.19
CA GLU A 605 -7.13 -7.57 3.54
C GLU A 605 -7.81 -8.40 2.44
N ILE A 606 -7.63 -8.01 1.16
CA ILE A 606 -8.18 -8.75 0.02
C ILE A 606 -7.60 -10.16 -0.03
N TRP A 607 -6.28 -10.30 0.06
CA TRP A 607 -5.61 -11.59 0.01
C TRP A 607 -6.00 -12.50 1.17
N GLN A 608 -6.17 -11.96 2.38
CA GLN A 608 -6.68 -12.71 3.54
C GLN A 608 -8.12 -13.20 3.32
N LYS A 609 -8.99 -12.35 2.77
CA LYS A 609 -10.37 -12.74 2.44
C LYS A 609 -10.41 -13.85 1.38
N VAL A 610 -9.61 -13.70 0.32
CA VAL A 610 -9.48 -14.71 -0.74
C VAL A 610 -8.97 -16.03 -0.16
N ALA A 611 -7.93 -16.00 0.65
CA ALA A 611 -7.38 -17.19 1.32
C ALA A 611 -8.43 -17.88 2.21
N THR A 612 -9.21 -17.10 2.97
CA THR A 612 -10.30 -17.59 3.81
C THR A 612 -11.42 -18.23 2.98
N GLN A 613 -11.82 -17.60 1.87
CA GLN A 613 -12.83 -18.18 0.97
C GLN A 613 -12.36 -19.49 0.36
N VAL A 614 -11.10 -19.57 -0.08
CA VAL A 614 -10.50 -20.80 -0.62
C VAL A 614 -10.41 -21.88 0.45
N ALA A 615 -10.01 -21.54 1.67
CA ALA A 615 -9.96 -22.46 2.80
C ALA A 615 -11.35 -22.96 3.20
N ASN A 616 -12.34 -22.06 3.27
CA ASN A 616 -13.73 -22.40 3.56
C ASN A 616 -14.34 -23.26 2.46
N ALA A 617 -14.08 -22.99 1.18
CA ALA A 617 -14.49 -23.83 0.07
C ALA A 617 -13.91 -25.25 0.20
N ARG A 618 -12.65 -25.38 0.68
CA ARG A 618 -12.02 -26.66 1.03
C ARG A 618 -12.66 -27.32 2.25
N MET A 619 -13.00 -26.56 3.31
CA MET A 619 -13.68 -27.08 4.51
C MET A 619 -15.15 -27.43 4.26
N PHE A 620 -15.91 -26.62 3.51
CA PHE A 620 -17.28 -26.96 3.14
C PHE A 620 -17.36 -28.24 2.30
N ARG A 621 -16.31 -28.54 1.51
CA ARG A 621 -16.17 -29.85 0.86
C ARG A 621 -15.83 -30.98 1.84
N ARG A 622 -15.23 -30.65 3.02
CA ARG A 622 -14.91 -31.63 4.10
C ARG A 622 -16.01 -31.79 5.13
N SER A 623 -16.81 -30.76 5.42
CA SER A 623 -17.77 -30.75 6.55
C SER A 623 -19.21 -31.08 6.18
N LYS A 624 -19.55 -31.37 4.92
CA LYS A 624 -20.87 -31.94 4.54
C LYS A 624 -20.87 -33.46 4.56
N TRP A 625 -20.39 -34.00 5.69
CA TRP A 625 -20.50 -35.42 6.01
C TRP A 625 -21.14 -35.60 7.39
#